data_32b9ba177d0b6c191ad7615b63feedd7
#
_entry.id   32b9ba177d0b6c191ad7615b63feedd7
#
_cell.length_a   1.000
_cell.length_b   1.000
_cell.length_c   1.000
_cell.angle_alpha   90.00
_cell.angle_beta   90.00
_cell.angle_gamma   90.00
#
_symmetry.space_group_name_H-M   'P 1'
#
loop_
_entity.id
_entity.type
_entity.pdbx_description
1 polymer ?
#
loop_
_entity_poly.entity_id
_entity_poly.type
_entity_poly.pdbx_seq_one_letter_code
_entity_poly.pdbx_strand_id
1 'polypeptide(L)'
;IARIYLLQKVLNADNAFFTPKIAKLIEVADTGELETFLKFLILLPKPANFKAVAVDALRTNVSTVFNALAYNNPYPSQFFEDSQWNQMFLKTAFMQGDLSAIQAIDKRANKDLARIISDYAHERWAAGREIDPFFWRPVTNFINASLLKDMQRLLNSSNNLENKAAALCCYYSIKPDAKDLLKDHHILVQQIENNELTWETLKEK
;
A
#
# COMPACT_ATOMS: atom_id res chain seq x y z
N ILE A 1 0.79 -23.39 9.06
CA ILE A 1 -0.70 -23.52 9.15
C ILE A 1 -1.10 -24.23 10.44
N ALA A 2 -0.50 -25.40 10.82
CA ALA A 2 -0.87 -26.15 12.03
C ALA A 2 -0.81 -25.29 13.32
N ARG A 3 0.22 -24.44 13.47
CA ARG A 3 0.36 -23.52 14.61
C ARG A 3 -0.80 -22.51 14.67
N ILE A 4 -1.19 -21.92 13.54
CA ILE A 4 -2.33 -20.98 13.48
C ILE A 4 -3.63 -21.67 13.94
N TYR A 5 -3.85 -22.91 13.48
CA TYR A 5 -4.99 -23.69 13.92
C TYR A 5 -4.98 -23.96 15.45
N LEU A 6 -3.82 -24.28 16.01
CA LEU A 6 -3.69 -24.43 17.46
C LEU A 6 -3.99 -23.13 18.20
N LEU A 7 -3.45 -22.00 17.74
CA LEU A 7 -3.75 -20.68 18.33
C LEU A 7 -5.22 -20.35 18.26
N GLN A 8 -5.91 -20.65 17.15
CA GLN A 8 -7.36 -20.49 17.05
C GLN A 8 -8.10 -21.32 18.09
N LYS A 9 -7.71 -22.58 18.31
CA LYS A 9 -8.34 -23.46 19.32
C LYS A 9 -8.22 -22.91 20.73
N VAL A 10 -7.03 -22.49 21.16
CA VAL A 10 -6.84 -21.95 22.50
C VAL A 10 -7.52 -20.58 22.68
N LEU A 11 -7.51 -19.74 21.67
CA LEU A 11 -8.24 -18.44 21.70
C LEU A 11 -9.75 -18.62 21.75
N ASN A 12 -10.29 -19.66 21.11
CA ASN A 12 -11.71 -19.98 21.20
C ASN A 12 -12.10 -20.57 22.56
N ALA A 13 -11.16 -21.25 23.24
CA ALA A 13 -11.41 -21.78 24.59
C ALA A 13 -11.44 -20.66 25.66
N ASP A 14 -10.46 -19.76 25.64
CA ASP A 14 -10.42 -18.58 26.51
C ASP A 14 -9.63 -17.44 25.85
N ASN A 15 -10.34 -16.56 25.17
CA ASN A 15 -9.71 -15.46 24.44
C ASN A 15 -9.00 -14.47 25.37
N ALA A 16 -9.60 -14.14 26.52
CA ALA A 16 -9.05 -13.14 27.45
C ALA A 16 -7.73 -13.62 28.05
N PHE A 17 -7.68 -14.88 28.46
CA PHE A 17 -6.50 -15.49 29.06
C PHE A 17 -5.35 -15.68 28.04
N PHE A 18 -5.67 -16.13 26.82
CA PHE A 18 -4.64 -16.52 25.84
C PHE A 18 -4.15 -15.33 24.98
N THR A 19 -4.96 -14.29 24.73
CA THR A 19 -4.53 -13.15 23.89
C THR A 19 -3.18 -12.55 24.30
N PRO A 20 -2.92 -12.15 25.57
CA PRO A 20 -1.63 -11.58 25.95
C PRO A 20 -0.47 -12.59 25.83
N LYS A 21 -0.74 -13.86 26.05
CA LYS A 21 0.28 -14.94 25.94
C LYS A 21 0.66 -15.18 24.48
N ILE A 22 -0.31 -15.15 23.58
CA ILE A 22 -0.07 -15.31 22.13
C ILE A 22 0.62 -14.04 21.56
N ALA A 23 0.23 -12.85 22.00
CA ALA A 23 0.97 -11.65 21.63
C ALA A 23 2.45 -11.77 22.00
N LYS A 24 2.75 -12.21 23.23
CA LYS A 24 4.10 -12.45 23.68
C LYS A 24 4.83 -13.55 22.91
N LEU A 25 4.13 -14.63 22.55
CA LEU A 25 4.66 -15.68 21.70
C LEU A 25 5.09 -15.14 20.34
N ILE A 26 4.27 -14.28 19.71
CA ILE A 26 4.57 -13.66 18.41
C ILE A 26 5.80 -12.75 18.53
N GLU A 27 5.92 -11.97 19.61
CA GLU A 27 7.07 -11.06 19.85
C GLU A 27 8.41 -11.81 19.95
N VAL A 28 8.41 -13.02 20.50
CA VAL A 28 9.64 -13.82 20.70
C VAL A 28 9.83 -14.92 19.66
N ALA A 29 8.99 -14.97 18.64
CA ALA A 29 9.04 -15.95 17.58
C ALA A 29 10.33 -15.82 16.74
N ASP A 30 10.83 -16.94 16.24
CA ASP A 30 11.86 -16.89 15.20
C ASP A 30 11.31 -16.29 13.88
N THR A 31 12.21 -15.97 12.95
CA THR A 31 11.84 -15.31 11.69
C THR A 31 10.77 -16.09 10.92
N GLY A 32 10.88 -17.40 10.78
CA GLY A 32 9.94 -18.22 10.02
C GLY A 32 8.57 -18.36 10.71
N GLU A 33 8.58 -18.44 12.05
CA GLU A 33 7.37 -18.42 12.86
C GLU A 33 6.66 -17.06 12.77
N LEU A 34 7.42 -15.97 12.88
CA LEU A 34 6.91 -14.60 12.80
C LEU A 34 6.27 -14.31 11.43
N GLU A 35 6.94 -14.71 10.34
CA GLU A 35 6.35 -14.63 8.99
C GLU A 35 4.99 -15.35 8.92
N THR A 36 4.93 -16.56 9.46
CA THR A 36 3.68 -17.34 9.48
C THR A 36 2.60 -16.65 10.32
N PHE A 37 2.94 -16.17 11.50
CA PHE A 37 1.98 -15.48 12.36
C PHE A 37 1.45 -14.22 11.69
N LEU A 38 2.31 -13.35 11.17
CA LEU A 38 1.91 -12.10 10.53
C LEU A 38 1.05 -12.33 9.29
N LYS A 39 1.40 -13.30 8.45
CA LYS A 39 0.65 -13.63 7.24
C LYS A 39 -0.77 -14.11 7.53
N PHE A 40 -0.97 -14.82 8.62
CA PHE A 40 -2.26 -15.44 8.97
C PHE A 40 -2.91 -14.82 10.21
N LEU A 41 -2.45 -13.66 10.66
CA LEU A 41 -2.97 -12.96 11.84
C LEU A 41 -4.47 -12.67 11.73
N ILE A 42 -4.94 -12.37 10.51
CA ILE A 42 -6.34 -12.12 10.17
C ILE A 42 -7.27 -13.32 10.53
N LEU A 43 -6.74 -14.53 10.59
CA LEU A 43 -7.51 -15.73 10.90
C LEU A 43 -7.69 -15.99 12.38
N LEU A 44 -6.98 -15.25 13.25
CA LEU A 44 -7.11 -15.43 14.69
C LEU A 44 -8.43 -14.83 15.21
N PRO A 45 -9.07 -15.44 16.22
CA PRO A 45 -10.20 -14.83 16.89
C PRO A 45 -9.88 -13.44 17.44
N LYS A 46 -10.74 -12.44 17.16
CA LYS A 46 -10.54 -11.03 17.52
C LYS A 46 -9.16 -10.50 17.05
N PRO A 47 -8.88 -10.51 15.76
CA PRO A 47 -7.55 -10.21 15.22
C PRO A 47 -7.08 -8.79 15.58
N ALA A 48 -7.98 -7.84 15.81
CA ALA A 48 -7.67 -6.49 16.27
C ALA A 48 -6.82 -6.45 17.56
N ASN A 49 -6.93 -7.46 18.41
CA ASN A 49 -6.16 -7.54 19.66
C ASN A 49 -4.65 -7.72 19.42
N PHE A 50 -4.24 -8.10 18.22
CA PHE A 50 -2.84 -8.30 17.84
C PHE A 50 -2.26 -7.12 17.06
N LYS A 51 -2.98 -5.98 16.97
CA LYS A 51 -2.53 -4.80 16.23
C LYS A 51 -1.15 -4.30 16.71
N ALA A 52 -0.91 -4.28 18.00
CA ALA A 52 0.36 -3.79 18.56
C ALA A 52 1.56 -4.60 18.05
N VAL A 53 1.50 -5.92 18.08
CA VAL A 53 2.60 -6.78 17.58
C VAL A 53 2.77 -6.67 16.07
N ALA A 54 1.67 -6.51 15.31
CA ALA A 54 1.75 -6.31 13.87
C ALA A 54 2.40 -4.96 13.52
N VAL A 55 2.06 -3.89 14.23
CA VAL A 55 2.67 -2.56 14.03
C VAL A 55 4.15 -2.56 14.41
N ASP A 56 4.51 -3.25 15.48
CA ASP A 56 5.92 -3.36 15.88
C ASP A 56 6.73 -4.14 14.84
N ALA A 57 6.16 -5.18 14.23
CA ALA A 57 6.79 -5.93 13.17
C ALA A 57 7.09 -5.09 11.90
N LEU A 58 6.41 -3.96 11.67
CA LEU A 58 6.75 -3.03 10.58
C LEU A 58 8.14 -2.40 10.75
N ARG A 59 8.69 -2.37 11.96
CA ARG A 59 10.00 -1.77 12.24
C ARG A 59 11.16 -2.68 11.87
N THR A 60 10.88 -3.95 11.57
CA THR A 60 11.92 -4.91 11.19
C THR A 60 12.68 -4.49 9.93
N ASN A 61 13.97 -4.83 9.87
CA ASN A 61 14.78 -4.75 8.65
C ASN A 61 14.84 -6.09 7.90
N VAL A 62 14.17 -7.12 8.41
CA VAL A 62 14.07 -8.43 7.75
C VAL A 62 12.95 -8.35 6.72
N SER A 63 13.32 -8.35 5.43
CA SER A 63 12.38 -8.12 4.33
C SER A 63 11.27 -9.18 4.26
N THR A 64 11.58 -10.45 4.54
CA THR A 64 10.58 -11.53 4.51
C THR A 64 9.49 -11.32 5.57
N VAL A 65 9.85 -10.91 6.78
CA VAL A 65 8.91 -10.57 7.85
C VAL A 65 8.04 -9.38 7.48
N PHE A 66 8.66 -8.31 6.97
CA PHE A 66 7.93 -7.13 6.51
C PHE A 66 6.95 -7.50 5.39
N ASN A 67 7.40 -8.25 4.38
CA ASN A 67 6.59 -8.65 3.22
C ASN A 67 5.42 -9.56 3.62
N ALA A 68 5.59 -10.43 4.62
CA ALA A 68 4.51 -11.27 5.13
C ALA A 68 3.33 -10.47 5.68
N LEU A 69 3.60 -9.27 6.21
CA LEU A 69 2.57 -8.36 6.69
C LEU A 69 2.05 -7.41 5.59
N ALA A 70 2.94 -6.88 4.74
CA ALA A 70 2.61 -5.83 3.78
C ALA A 70 1.93 -6.37 2.51
N TYR A 71 2.33 -7.57 2.02
CA TYR A 71 1.94 -8.06 0.70
C TYR A 71 0.83 -9.10 0.75
N ASN A 72 -0.18 -8.90 -0.10
CA ASN A 72 -1.32 -9.81 -0.24
C ASN A 72 -1.98 -10.17 1.11
N ASN A 73 -1.93 -9.23 2.05
CA ASN A 73 -2.40 -9.39 3.42
C ASN A 73 -3.49 -8.35 3.72
N PRO A 74 -4.72 -8.77 4.03
CA PRO A 74 -5.82 -7.85 4.33
C PRO A 74 -5.71 -7.22 5.73
N TYR A 75 -4.86 -7.74 6.61
CA TYR A 75 -4.78 -7.31 8.00
C TYR A 75 -4.47 -5.82 8.17
N PRO A 76 -3.43 -5.25 7.52
CA PRO A 76 -3.12 -3.83 7.64
C PRO A 76 -4.27 -2.93 7.18
N SER A 77 -4.95 -3.29 6.10
CA SER A 77 -6.06 -2.49 5.57
C SER A 77 -7.27 -2.46 6.50
N GLN A 78 -7.45 -3.46 7.36
CA GLN A 78 -8.59 -3.59 8.26
C GLN A 78 -8.32 -3.04 9.66
N PHE A 79 -7.08 -3.12 10.16
CA PHE A 79 -6.78 -2.88 11.58
C PHE A 79 -5.79 -1.77 11.85
N PHE A 80 -5.02 -1.32 10.85
CA PHE A 80 -4.07 -0.21 11.06
C PHE A 80 -4.77 1.14 11.04
N GLU A 81 -4.31 2.03 11.91
CA GLU A 81 -4.62 3.46 11.80
C GLU A 81 -3.97 4.04 10.51
N ASP A 82 -4.47 5.19 10.05
CA ASP A 82 -3.95 5.80 8.81
C ASP A 82 -2.44 6.06 8.87
N SER A 83 -1.92 6.53 9.99
CA SER A 83 -0.49 6.75 10.16
C SER A 83 0.34 5.47 10.04
N GLN A 84 -0.15 4.35 10.60
CA GLN A 84 0.53 3.06 10.55
C GLN A 84 0.49 2.47 9.13
N TRP A 85 -0.66 2.59 8.46
CA TRP A 85 -0.82 2.14 7.09
C TRP A 85 0.04 2.96 6.12
N ASN A 86 0.05 4.29 6.29
CA ASN A 86 0.91 5.20 5.52
C ASN A 86 2.39 4.83 5.70
N GLN A 87 2.82 4.57 6.93
CA GLN A 87 4.20 4.16 7.23
C GLN A 87 4.57 2.85 6.50
N MET A 88 3.68 1.85 6.49
CA MET A 88 3.88 0.60 5.77
C MET A 88 4.03 0.86 4.26
N PHE A 89 3.11 1.64 3.66
CA PHE A 89 3.13 1.97 2.23
C PHE A 89 4.43 2.70 1.84
N LEU A 90 4.80 3.74 2.59
CA LEU A 90 6.01 4.52 2.35
C LEU A 90 7.27 3.68 2.53
N LYS A 91 7.33 2.83 3.55
CA LYS A 91 8.47 1.92 3.76
C LYS A 91 8.62 0.95 2.59
N THR A 92 7.51 0.42 2.05
CA THR A 92 7.55 -0.42 0.84
C THR A 92 8.20 0.33 -0.32
N ALA A 93 7.79 1.58 -0.57
CA ALA A 93 8.38 2.41 -1.63
C ALA A 93 9.87 2.68 -1.39
N PHE A 94 10.27 3.01 -0.17
CA PHE A 94 11.66 3.32 0.19
C PHE A 94 12.58 2.09 0.06
N MET A 95 12.06 0.91 0.33
CA MET A 95 12.75 -0.36 0.14
C MET A 95 12.74 -0.84 -1.32
N GLN A 96 12.14 -0.10 -2.25
CA GLN A 96 11.93 -0.49 -3.65
C GLN A 96 11.16 -1.82 -3.77
N GLY A 97 10.21 -2.02 -2.85
CA GLY A 97 9.35 -3.18 -2.81
C GLY A 97 8.17 -3.10 -3.77
N ASP A 98 7.42 -4.19 -3.90
CA ASP A 98 6.27 -4.29 -4.81
C ASP A 98 5.03 -3.58 -4.23
N LEU A 99 4.82 -2.32 -4.60
CA LEU A 99 3.65 -1.54 -4.19
C LEU A 99 2.34 -2.17 -4.70
N SER A 100 2.37 -2.87 -5.83
CA SER A 100 1.18 -3.50 -6.41
C SER A 100 0.67 -4.69 -5.59
N ALA A 101 1.51 -5.26 -4.72
CA ALA A 101 1.14 -6.33 -3.82
C ALA A 101 0.41 -5.84 -2.54
N ILE A 102 0.37 -4.53 -2.30
CA ILE A 102 -0.36 -3.95 -1.15
C ILE A 102 -1.86 -3.93 -1.46
N GLN A 103 -2.66 -4.49 -0.54
CA GLN A 103 -4.11 -4.53 -0.70
C GLN A 103 -4.80 -3.23 -0.28
N ALA A 104 -5.92 -2.93 -0.93
CA ALA A 104 -6.83 -1.86 -0.57
C ALA A 104 -6.21 -0.44 -0.62
N ILE A 105 -5.26 -0.18 -1.51
CA ILE A 105 -4.59 1.12 -1.66
C ILE A 105 -5.62 2.25 -1.80
N ASP A 106 -6.58 2.11 -2.71
CA ASP A 106 -7.56 3.16 -3.00
C ASP A 106 -8.49 3.43 -1.78
N LYS A 107 -8.82 2.36 -1.03
CA LYS A 107 -9.66 2.46 0.17
C LYS A 107 -8.94 3.13 1.34
N ARG A 108 -7.63 2.94 1.43
CA ARG A 108 -6.79 3.46 2.53
C ARG A 108 -6.06 4.74 2.17
N ALA A 109 -6.17 5.19 0.92
CA ALA A 109 -5.67 6.48 0.48
C ALA A 109 -6.26 7.61 1.34
N ASN A 110 -5.41 8.55 1.75
CA ASN A 110 -5.81 9.67 2.59
C ASN A 110 -4.98 10.92 2.24
N LYS A 111 -5.44 12.08 2.72
CA LYS A 111 -4.86 13.38 2.38
C LYS A 111 -3.40 13.51 2.83
N ASP A 112 -3.06 12.97 4.01
CA ASP A 112 -1.70 13.04 4.54
C ASP A 112 -0.74 12.20 3.70
N LEU A 113 -1.15 10.97 3.32
CA LEU A 113 -0.36 10.14 2.42
C LEU A 113 -0.14 10.84 1.07
N ALA A 114 -1.19 11.40 0.47
CA ALA A 114 -1.09 12.10 -0.81
C ALA A 114 -0.11 13.28 -0.76
N ARG A 115 -0.10 14.04 0.35
CA ARG A 115 0.87 15.12 0.58
C ARG A 115 2.30 14.58 0.66
N ILE A 116 2.53 13.54 1.48
CA ILE A 116 3.85 12.93 1.64
C ILE A 116 4.38 12.36 0.31
N ILE A 117 3.49 11.77 -0.50
CA ILE A 117 3.85 11.28 -1.84
C ILE A 117 4.36 12.42 -2.72
N SER A 118 3.67 13.57 -2.77
CA SER A 118 4.11 14.74 -3.54
C SER A 118 5.46 15.27 -3.03
N ASP A 119 5.60 15.44 -1.72
CA ASP A 119 6.84 15.93 -1.10
C ASP A 119 8.04 14.99 -1.45
N TYR A 120 7.86 13.69 -1.28
CA TYR A 120 8.87 12.68 -1.62
C TYR A 120 9.22 12.66 -3.11
N ALA A 121 8.20 12.81 -3.97
CA ALA A 121 8.42 12.85 -5.41
C ALA A 121 9.29 14.04 -5.81
N HIS A 122 9.05 15.21 -5.24
CA HIS A 122 9.86 16.40 -5.49
C HIS A 122 11.32 16.21 -5.06
N GLU A 123 11.56 15.58 -3.91
CA GLU A 123 12.91 15.25 -3.44
C GLU A 123 13.62 14.27 -4.41
N ARG A 124 12.91 13.23 -4.85
CA ARG A 124 13.44 12.25 -5.80
C ARG A 124 13.81 12.90 -7.14
N TRP A 125 12.92 13.71 -7.69
CA TRP A 125 13.15 14.42 -8.94
C TRP A 125 14.30 15.44 -8.85
N ALA A 126 14.41 16.16 -7.73
CA ALA A 126 15.53 17.07 -7.51
C ALA A 126 16.89 16.33 -7.49
N ALA A 127 16.89 15.06 -7.06
CA ALA A 127 18.07 14.19 -7.05
C ALA A 127 18.25 13.39 -8.36
N GLY A 128 17.42 13.60 -9.39
CA GLY A 128 17.48 12.86 -10.66
C GLY A 128 17.14 11.38 -10.52
N ARG A 129 16.32 11.01 -9.51
CA ARG A 129 15.96 9.62 -9.22
C ARG A 129 14.56 9.30 -9.71
N GLU A 130 14.38 8.08 -10.21
CA GLU A 130 13.07 7.57 -10.64
C GLU A 130 12.14 7.28 -9.47
N ILE A 131 10.84 7.28 -9.76
CA ILE A 131 9.77 6.96 -8.82
C ILE A 131 8.97 5.81 -9.42
N ASP A 132 8.65 4.79 -8.59
CA ASP A 132 7.75 3.73 -9.03
C ASP A 132 6.38 4.33 -9.41
N PRO A 133 5.86 4.08 -10.62
CA PRO A 133 4.57 4.60 -11.05
C PRO A 133 3.40 4.25 -10.13
N PHE A 134 3.42 3.09 -9.46
CA PHE A 134 2.41 2.70 -8.48
C PHE A 134 2.37 3.60 -7.25
N PHE A 135 3.45 4.31 -6.96
CA PHE A 135 3.53 5.25 -5.85
C PHE A 135 2.48 6.36 -5.92
N TRP A 136 2.00 6.66 -7.13
CA TRP A 136 1.00 7.70 -7.38
C TRP A 136 -0.45 7.25 -7.14
N ARG A 137 -0.73 5.94 -7.08
CA ARG A 137 -2.10 5.44 -6.95
C ARG A 137 -2.91 6.07 -5.79
N PRO A 138 -2.36 6.29 -4.58
CA PRO A 138 -3.12 6.89 -3.47
C PRO A 138 -3.52 8.34 -3.68
N VAL A 139 -2.92 9.09 -4.62
CA VAL A 139 -3.21 10.52 -4.79
C VAL A 139 -4.50 10.78 -5.56
N THR A 140 -5.05 9.80 -6.24
CA THR A 140 -6.17 9.88 -7.19
C THR A 140 -7.32 10.79 -6.72
N ASN A 141 -7.80 10.58 -5.49
CA ASN A 141 -8.92 11.35 -4.93
C ASN A 141 -8.50 12.61 -4.15
N PHE A 142 -7.20 12.86 -4.04
CA PHE A 142 -6.63 13.96 -3.24
C PHE A 142 -5.87 14.99 -4.08
N ILE A 143 -6.04 14.97 -5.41
CA ILE A 143 -5.38 15.90 -6.33
C ILE A 143 -5.75 17.35 -5.95
N ASN A 144 -4.75 18.13 -5.59
CA ASN A 144 -4.78 19.56 -5.30
C ASN A 144 -3.92 20.32 -6.33
N ALA A 145 -3.74 21.60 -6.17
CA ALA A 145 -2.99 22.44 -7.12
C ALA A 145 -1.51 22.01 -7.30
N SER A 146 -0.86 21.46 -6.25
CA SER A 146 0.50 20.90 -6.34
C SER A 146 0.49 19.59 -7.12
N LEU A 147 -0.33 18.62 -6.68
CA LEU A 147 -0.47 17.33 -7.34
C LEU A 147 -0.95 17.44 -8.79
N LEU A 148 -1.74 18.49 -9.13
CA LEU A 148 -2.14 18.73 -10.52
C LEU A 148 -0.92 19.04 -11.41
N LYS A 149 0.04 19.82 -10.90
CA LYS A 149 1.32 20.07 -11.60
C LYS A 149 2.16 18.79 -11.70
N ASP A 150 2.14 17.96 -10.66
CA ASP A 150 2.83 16.68 -10.67
C ASP A 150 2.22 15.76 -11.74
N MET A 151 0.89 15.65 -11.83
CA MET A 151 0.21 14.89 -12.87
C MET A 151 0.55 15.41 -14.27
N GLN A 152 0.53 16.73 -14.48
CA GLN A 152 0.91 17.33 -15.75
C GLN A 152 2.38 16.98 -16.13
N ARG A 153 3.30 17.04 -15.16
CA ARG A 153 4.69 16.64 -15.36
C ARG A 153 4.81 15.18 -15.80
N LEU A 154 4.10 14.27 -15.09
CA LEU A 154 4.12 12.85 -15.38
C LEU A 154 3.50 12.53 -16.75
N LEU A 155 2.40 13.17 -17.13
CA LEU A 155 1.77 13.02 -18.45
C LEU A 155 2.69 13.42 -19.59
N ASN A 156 3.60 14.39 -19.36
CA ASN A 156 4.59 14.86 -20.34
C ASN A 156 5.97 14.21 -20.19
N SER A 157 6.12 13.20 -19.33
CA SER A 157 7.37 12.47 -19.15
C SER A 157 7.72 11.64 -20.38
N SER A 158 9.01 11.43 -20.61
CA SER A 158 9.50 10.45 -21.60
C SER A 158 9.28 9.00 -21.16
N ASN A 159 8.95 8.77 -19.89
CA ASN A 159 8.66 7.44 -19.35
C ASN A 159 7.16 7.11 -19.53
N ASN A 160 6.87 6.16 -20.40
CA ASN A 160 5.51 5.72 -20.70
C ASN A 160 4.75 5.19 -19.48
N LEU A 161 5.42 4.58 -18.49
CA LEU A 161 4.77 4.10 -17.27
C LEU A 161 4.32 5.27 -16.38
N GLU A 162 5.08 6.36 -16.33
CA GLU A 162 4.67 7.59 -15.64
C GLU A 162 3.44 8.23 -16.31
N ASN A 163 3.41 8.29 -17.66
CA ASN A 163 2.25 8.80 -18.39
C ASN A 163 1.00 7.98 -18.06
N LYS A 164 1.10 6.65 -18.09
CA LYS A 164 0.00 5.73 -17.78
C LYS A 164 -0.50 5.87 -16.35
N ALA A 165 0.41 5.94 -15.37
CA ALA A 165 0.04 6.13 -13.96
C ALA A 165 -0.69 7.46 -13.74
N ALA A 166 -0.17 8.55 -14.32
CA ALA A 166 -0.82 9.86 -14.24
C ALA A 166 -2.19 9.86 -14.93
N ALA A 167 -2.32 9.20 -16.08
CA ALA A 167 -3.60 9.07 -16.77
C ALA A 167 -4.62 8.33 -15.90
N LEU A 168 -4.24 7.23 -15.25
CA LEU A 168 -5.11 6.51 -14.31
C LEU A 168 -5.53 7.41 -13.13
N CYS A 169 -4.59 8.13 -12.52
CA CYS A 169 -4.91 9.07 -11.44
C CYS A 169 -5.89 10.15 -11.88
N CYS A 170 -5.64 10.77 -13.05
CA CYS A 170 -6.49 11.85 -13.56
C CYS A 170 -7.88 11.36 -13.97
N TYR A 171 -7.96 10.19 -14.63
CA TYR A 171 -9.22 9.61 -15.11
C TYR A 171 -10.16 9.25 -13.97
N TYR A 172 -9.66 8.58 -12.93
CA TYR A 172 -10.47 8.17 -11.78
C TYR A 172 -10.62 9.25 -10.71
N SER A 173 -9.99 10.40 -10.89
CA SER A 173 -10.13 11.53 -9.96
C SER A 173 -11.55 12.07 -9.95
N ILE A 174 -12.00 12.49 -8.76
CA ILE A 174 -13.24 13.26 -8.60
C ILE A 174 -13.09 14.72 -9.00
N LYS A 175 -11.88 15.20 -9.30
CA LYS A 175 -11.56 16.59 -9.61
C LYS A 175 -11.70 16.87 -11.12
N PRO A 176 -12.54 17.83 -11.56
CA PRO A 176 -12.65 18.19 -12.97
C PRO A 176 -11.31 18.61 -13.59
N ASP A 177 -10.54 19.46 -12.90
CA ASP A 177 -9.26 19.96 -13.37
C ASP A 177 -8.26 18.83 -13.70
N ALA A 178 -8.30 17.71 -12.93
CA ALA A 178 -7.47 16.56 -13.22
C ALA A 178 -7.91 15.86 -14.52
N LYS A 179 -9.21 15.73 -14.75
CA LYS A 179 -9.76 15.17 -15.99
C LYS A 179 -9.45 16.05 -17.19
N ASP A 180 -9.41 17.36 -17.01
CA ASP A 180 -9.07 18.30 -18.07
C ASP A 180 -7.65 18.13 -18.60
N LEU A 181 -6.71 17.62 -17.80
CA LEU A 181 -5.35 17.28 -18.24
C LEU A 181 -5.33 16.16 -19.30
N LEU A 182 -6.38 15.35 -19.37
CA LEU A 182 -6.47 14.22 -20.32
C LEU A 182 -6.97 14.62 -21.70
N LYS A 183 -7.34 15.89 -21.94
CA LYS A 183 -7.91 16.35 -23.21
C LYS A 183 -7.01 16.07 -24.41
N ASP A 184 -5.70 16.12 -24.22
CA ASP A 184 -4.70 15.86 -25.26
C ASP A 184 -4.16 14.42 -25.23
N HIS A 185 -4.67 13.56 -24.34
CA HIS A 185 -4.20 12.19 -24.14
C HIS A 185 -5.27 11.13 -24.51
N HIS A 186 -5.95 11.33 -25.63
CA HIS A 186 -7.09 10.50 -26.08
C HIS A 186 -6.77 9.01 -26.14
N ILE A 187 -5.55 8.63 -26.54
CA ILE A 187 -5.15 7.21 -26.62
C ILE A 187 -5.14 6.56 -25.24
N LEU A 188 -4.60 7.24 -24.23
CA LEU A 188 -4.59 6.72 -22.86
C LEU A 188 -6.00 6.62 -22.28
N VAL A 189 -6.86 7.62 -22.55
CA VAL A 189 -8.28 7.59 -22.15
C VAL A 189 -8.99 6.39 -22.77
N GLN A 190 -8.83 6.17 -24.08
CA GLN A 190 -9.42 5.03 -24.77
C GLN A 190 -8.95 3.68 -24.21
N GLN A 191 -7.64 3.56 -23.90
CA GLN A 191 -7.10 2.35 -23.27
C GLN A 191 -7.72 2.09 -21.88
N ILE A 192 -7.97 3.16 -21.09
CA ILE A 192 -8.62 3.02 -19.79
C ILE A 192 -10.09 2.60 -19.96
N GLU A 193 -10.82 3.23 -20.87
CA GLU A 193 -12.23 2.92 -21.16
C GLU A 193 -12.42 1.48 -21.68
N ASN A 194 -11.47 0.98 -22.46
CA ASN A 194 -11.45 -0.40 -22.95
C ASN A 194 -10.93 -1.43 -21.93
N ASN A 195 -10.54 -1.00 -20.71
CA ASN A 195 -9.86 -1.82 -19.70
C ASN A 195 -8.52 -2.43 -20.16
N GLU A 196 -7.88 -1.84 -21.16
CA GLU A 196 -6.53 -2.21 -21.59
C GLU A 196 -5.46 -1.60 -20.68
N LEU A 197 -5.76 -0.44 -20.10
CA LEU A 197 -4.92 0.24 -19.11
C LEU A 197 -5.65 0.30 -17.77
N THR A 198 -5.14 -0.44 -16.80
CA THR A 198 -5.57 -0.47 -15.40
C THR A 198 -4.34 -0.49 -14.49
N TRP A 199 -4.53 -0.34 -13.17
CA TRP A 199 -3.42 -0.52 -12.24
C TRP A 199 -2.83 -1.94 -12.27
N GLU A 200 -3.63 -2.94 -12.60
CA GLU A 200 -3.22 -4.33 -12.71
C GLU A 200 -2.36 -4.55 -13.98
N THR A 201 -2.82 -4.02 -15.14
CA THR A 201 -2.07 -4.16 -16.41
C THR A 201 -0.83 -3.26 -16.47
N LEU A 202 -0.76 -2.19 -15.66
CA LEU A 202 0.44 -1.35 -15.52
C LEU A 202 1.64 -2.13 -14.99
N LYS A 203 1.40 -3.22 -14.25
CA LYS A 203 2.42 -4.10 -13.68
C LYS A 203 3.04 -5.05 -14.70
N GLU A 204 2.27 -5.42 -15.72
CA GLU A 204 2.73 -6.35 -16.74
C GLU A 204 3.75 -5.64 -17.66
N LYS A 205 5.03 -5.98 -17.47
CA LYS A 205 6.14 -5.54 -18.30
C LYS A 205 6.38 -6.49 -19.45
#